data_8b7e50531a7f55ef3fabd3bbb3452d3a
#
_entry.id   8b7e50531a7f55ef3fabd3bbb3452d3a
#
_cell.length_a   1.000
_cell.length_b   1.000
_cell.length_c   1.000
_cell.angle_alpha   90.00
_cell.angle_beta   90.00
_cell.angle_gamma   90.00
#
_symmetry.space_group_name_H-M   'P 1'
#
loop_
_entity.id
_entity.type
_entity.pdbx_description
1 polymer ?
#
loop_
_entity_poly.entity_id
_entity_poly.type
_entity_poly.pdbx_seq_one_letter_code
_entity_poly.pdbx_strand_id
1 'polypeptide(L)'
;MKPTRRQWLSAAPAAAAVASAATQASTAQASTAQSSASAAARPNVILVISDQFRWDCIGAMGLNPMNLTPNLDRMAARGVLFRSAFCNQPVCAPARGSIFTGQYASKHGVWRNGIGLPETATTLASEMKRAGYSTNYIGKWHLAPPDPGTAAEPHGPVRPQHRGGFQDLWEAANALEWTSHAYEGDLFDGEGKPIHFANRYRADFMTDRAQLFLRSRAAKSPFLLTLSYLEVHHQNDKDTFDPPREFVNRYPNPFIPQDLRPLPGSWPSQISDYFACVAKMDEIVGTIRQTLAENDLDKNTILMFTSDHGNHFRTRNSEYKRSPHESSIHVPLIVEGPGFNRGMQVSELVSQVDYAPTLLSAAGLGVPASMQGHNILPLLEGHRENWRNEVYFEMSEYVTGRGLRTPQYTYAVAAPRVPGWKDATTVEKYVEYMLYDLYADPHQHLNLAGRAPYQKTAADLRQRLRARMLEASGDRATIDPAWFPYS
;
A
#
# COMPACT_ATOMS: atom_id res chain seq x y z
N MET A 1 17.60 -69.74 24.39
CA MET A 1 18.37 -70.18 25.57
C MET A 1 19.19 -68.98 26.02
N LYS A 2 18.88 -68.39 27.16
CA LYS A 2 19.80 -67.62 28.03
C LYS A 2 20.80 -68.58 28.65
N PRO A 3 22.01 -68.20 29.18
CA PRO A 3 22.20 -67.17 30.22
C PRO A 3 23.54 -66.39 30.13
N THR A 4 23.67 -65.27 30.73
CA THR A 4 23.99 -64.74 32.09
C THR A 4 25.46 -64.36 32.33
N ARG A 5 25.67 -63.10 32.66
CA ARG A 5 26.32 -62.43 33.83
C ARG A 5 27.77 -62.76 34.28
N ARG A 6 28.40 -61.64 34.68
CA ARG A 6 29.34 -61.34 35.78
C ARG A 6 30.81 -61.15 35.37
N GLN A 7 31.30 -59.88 35.52
CA GLN A 7 31.95 -59.27 36.75
C GLN A 7 33.41 -59.69 36.94
N TRP A 8 34.34 -58.72 37.04
CA TRP A 8 35.10 -58.25 38.21
C TRP A 8 36.17 -57.24 37.72
N LEU A 9 36.19 -56.04 38.17
CA LEU A 9 36.92 -55.30 39.22
C LEU A 9 38.46 -55.29 39.14
N SER A 10 38.96 -54.07 39.21
CA SER A 10 40.05 -53.49 40.01
C SER A 10 41.46 -53.43 39.38
N ALA A 11 42.00 -52.24 39.23
CA ALA A 11 42.94 -51.56 40.09
C ALA A 11 43.70 -50.43 39.36
N ALA A 12 43.70 -49.25 39.93
CA ALA A 12 44.71 -48.20 39.68
C ALA A 12 45.97 -48.53 40.47
N PRO A 13 47.19 -47.93 40.28
CA PRO A 13 47.37 -46.50 40.47
C PRO A 13 48.45 -45.78 39.59
N ALA A 14 48.35 -44.46 39.57
CA ALA A 14 49.40 -43.44 39.62
C ALA A 14 50.68 -43.53 38.80
N ALA A 15 50.86 -42.53 37.91
CA ALA A 15 52.09 -41.72 37.86
C ALA A 15 51.82 -40.36 37.21
N ALA A 16 52.27 -39.36 37.92
CA ALA A 16 52.09 -37.97 37.71
C ALA A 16 53.10 -37.39 36.72
N ALA A 17 52.70 -36.22 36.21
CA ALA A 17 53.53 -35.05 35.83
C ALA A 17 54.35 -35.12 34.53
N VAL A 18 54.21 -33.98 33.84
CA VAL A 18 54.96 -33.30 32.77
C VAL A 18 54.29 -33.34 31.46
N ALA A 19 53.56 -32.17 31.18
CA ALA A 19 53.50 -31.47 29.92
C ALA A 19 52.52 -30.28 30.04
N SER A 20 52.92 -29.24 30.72
CA SER A 20 52.37 -27.91 30.67
C SER A 20 53.29 -27.09 29.78
N ALA A 21 52.98 -26.90 28.50
CA ALA A 21 53.51 -25.86 27.64
C ALA A 21 53.27 -26.12 26.12
N ALA A 22 52.02 -26.39 25.72
CA ALA A 22 51.70 -26.40 24.28
C ALA A 22 50.22 -26.11 23.94
N THR A 23 49.54 -25.29 24.75
CA THR A 23 48.11 -25.03 24.51
C THR A 23 47.75 -23.55 24.63
N GLN A 24 48.62 -22.65 24.23
CA GLN A 24 48.33 -21.21 24.17
C GLN A 24 48.58 -20.52 22.84
N ALA A 25 48.83 -21.25 21.75
CA ALA A 25 49.07 -20.67 20.42
C ALA A 25 48.01 -20.99 19.37
N SER A 26 46.84 -21.59 19.74
CA SER A 26 45.81 -22.01 18.78
C SER A 26 44.46 -21.29 18.95
N THR A 27 44.32 -20.38 19.89
CA THR A 27 43.07 -19.63 20.11
C THR A 27 43.08 -18.19 19.57
N ALA A 28 44.21 -17.75 19.00
CA ALA A 28 44.31 -16.37 18.44
C ALA A 28 44.15 -16.30 16.91
N GLN A 29 43.94 -17.41 16.21
CA GLN A 29 43.73 -17.40 14.74
C GLN A 29 42.31 -17.77 14.28
N ALA A 30 41.38 -18.02 15.21
CA ALA A 30 39.98 -18.31 14.88
C ALA A 30 39.06 -17.07 14.95
N SER A 31 39.61 -15.89 15.32
CA SER A 31 38.81 -14.66 15.50
C SER A 31 38.91 -13.62 14.37
N THR A 32 39.67 -13.91 13.30
CA THR A 32 39.80 -12.94 12.18
C THR A 32 39.24 -13.41 10.85
N ALA A 33 38.53 -14.56 10.82
CA ALA A 33 37.94 -15.11 9.60
C ALA A 33 36.43 -14.90 9.52
N GLN A 34 35.82 -14.03 10.35
CA GLN A 34 34.38 -13.81 10.39
C GLN A 34 33.93 -12.35 10.12
N SER A 35 34.64 -11.61 9.28
CA SER A 35 34.18 -10.27 8.86
C SER A 35 34.59 -9.87 7.44
N SER A 36 34.34 -10.75 6.45
CA SER A 36 34.32 -10.33 5.06
C SER A 36 33.25 -11.05 4.24
N ALA A 37 32.07 -11.24 4.82
CA ALA A 37 30.86 -11.21 4.03
C ALA A 37 30.72 -9.74 3.63
N SER A 38 31.04 -9.39 2.39
CA SER A 38 30.70 -8.11 1.77
C SER A 38 29.27 -7.79 2.21
N ALA A 39 29.08 -6.78 3.06
CA ALA A 39 27.75 -6.31 3.42
C ALA A 39 27.07 -5.98 2.10
N ALA A 40 26.13 -6.80 1.67
CA ALA A 40 25.41 -6.59 0.42
C ALA A 40 24.90 -5.15 0.45
N ALA A 41 25.19 -4.38 -0.58
CA ALA A 41 24.80 -2.98 -0.62
C ALA A 41 23.28 -2.88 -0.41
N ARG A 42 22.84 -2.09 0.55
CA ARG A 42 21.42 -1.89 0.85
C ARG A 42 20.68 -1.48 -0.43
N PRO A 43 19.54 -2.10 -0.75
CA PRO A 43 18.83 -1.79 -1.98
C PRO A 43 18.25 -0.38 -1.96
N ASN A 44 18.19 0.25 -3.13
CA ASN A 44 17.33 1.39 -3.32
C ASN A 44 15.86 0.96 -3.27
N VAL A 45 14.98 1.88 -2.92
CA VAL A 45 13.53 1.64 -2.90
C VAL A 45 12.84 2.73 -3.72
N ILE A 46 12.01 2.31 -4.68
CA ILE A 46 11.10 3.18 -5.40
C ILE A 46 9.67 2.71 -5.12
N LEU A 47 8.87 3.62 -4.59
CA LEU A 47 7.43 3.41 -4.37
C LEU A 47 6.66 4.26 -5.38
N VAL A 48 5.95 3.61 -6.30
CA VAL A 48 5.06 4.25 -7.26
C VAL A 48 3.63 4.10 -6.77
N ILE A 49 2.97 5.23 -6.50
CA ILE A 49 1.57 5.29 -6.11
C ILE A 49 0.80 5.96 -7.25
N SER A 50 -0.20 5.26 -7.79
CA SER A 50 -1.17 5.79 -8.76
C SER A 50 -2.49 6.02 -8.03
N ASP A 51 -2.99 7.26 -8.01
CA ASP A 51 -4.23 7.58 -7.29
C ASP A 51 -5.46 6.98 -8.00
N GLN A 52 -6.31 6.28 -7.26
CA GLN A 52 -7.61 5.78 -7.73
C GLN A 52 -7.54 4.65 -8.78
N PHE A 53 -6.45 3.86 -8.81
CA PHE A 53 -6.22 2.81 -9.80
C PHE A 53 -6.93 1.50 -9.43
N ARG A 54 -7.81 1.01 -10.31
CA ARG A 54 -8.53 -0.25 -10.14
C ARG A 54 -7.59 -1.45 -10.31
N TRP A 55 -7.61 -2.38 -9.38
CA TRP A 55 -6.81 -3.61 -9.40
C TRP A 55 -7.08 -4.50 -10.63
N ASP A 56 -8.32 -4.54 -11.10
CA ASP A 56 -8.77 -5.36 -12.25
C ASP A 56 -8.32 -4.80 -13.61
N CYS A 57 -7.71 -3.63 -13.66
CA CYS A 57 -7.05 -3.10 -14.85
C CYS A 57 -5.67 -3.70 -15.12
N ILE A 58 -5.07 -4.39 -14.14
CA ILE A 58 -3.80 -5.11 -14.35
C ILE A 58 -4.04 -6.35 -15.21
N GLY A 59 -3.38 -6.42 -16.38
CA GLY A 59 -3.56 -7.54 -17.33
C GLY A 59 -3.19 -8.89 -16.73
N ALA A 60 -2.12 -8.95 -15.92
CA ALA A 60 -1.68 -10.15 -15.20
C ALA A 60 -2.71 -10.68 -14.19
N MET A 61 -3.73 -9.90 -13.80
CA MET A 61 -4.88 -10.38 -13.02
C MET A 61 -5.83 -11.23 -13.85
N GLY A 62 -5.81 -11.14 -15.19
CA GLY A 62 -6.62 -11.94 -16.09
C GLY A 62 -8.09 -11.56 -16.18
N LEU A 63 -8.48 -10.37 -15.74
CA LEU A 63 -9.87 -9.91 -15.65
C LEU A 63 -10.26 -8.92 -16.72
N ASN A 64 -9.32 -8.13 -17.24
CA ASN A 64 -9.54 -7.14 -18.27
C ASN A 64 -8.82 -7.55 -19.57
N PRO A 65 -9.53 -7.80 -20.67
CA PRO A 65 -8.93 -8.24 -21.93
C PRO A 65 -8.33 -7.11 -22.78
N MET A 66 -8.35 -5.85 -22.31
CA MET A 66 -8.00 -4.68 -23.11
C MET A 66 -6.48 -4.45 -23.27
N ASN A 67 -5.63 -5.29 -22.69
CA ASN A 67 -4.16 -5.14 -22.72
C ASN A 67 -3.69 -3.74 -22.30
N LEU A 68 -4.21 -3.26 -21.16
CA LEU A 68 -3.95 -1.92 -20.68
C LEU A 68 -2.54 -1.77 -20.08
N THR A 69 -1.96 -2.85 -19.53
CA THR A 69 -0.81 -2.77 -18.62
C THR A 69 0.35 -3.73 -18.99
N PRO A 70 0.83 -3.73 -20.25
CA PRO A 70 1.88 -4.67 -20.66
C PRO A 70 3.23 -4.50 -19.94
N ASN A 71 3.56 -3.30 -19.43
CA ASN A 71 4.79 -3.06 -18.66
C ASN A 71 4.65 -3.57 -17.22
N LEU A 72 3.52 -3.31 -16.59
CA LEU A 72 3.18 -3.84 -15.27
C LEU A 72 3.05 -5.37 -15.29
N ASP A 73 2.52 -5.94 -16.37
CA ASP A 73 2.44 -7.39 -16.57
C ASP A 73 3.84 -8.02 -16.68
N ARG A 74 4.77 -7.35 -17.38
CA ARG A 74 6.19 -7.77 -17.41
C ARG A 74 6.85 -7.63 -16.03
N MET A 75 6.51 -6.59 -15.27
CA MET A 75 6.97 -6.42 -13.90
C MET A 75 6.45 -7.56 -13.01
N ALA A 76 5.17 -7.91 -13.12
CA ALA A 76 4.55 -9.02 -12.41
C ALA A 76 5.18 -10.37 -12.76
N ALA A 77 5.49 -10.60 -14.04
CA ALA A 77 6.11 -11.83 -14.51
C ALA A 77 7.56 -12.03 -14.01
N ARG A 78 8.26 -10.96 -13.67
CA ARG A 78 9.62 -11.01 -13.11
C ARG A 78 9.64 -10.96 -11.60
N GLY A 79 8.76 -10.17 -11.03
CA GLY A 79 8.64 -9.88 -9.61
C GLY A 79 7.62 -10.75 -8.90
N VAL A 80 6.83 -10.11 -8.06
CA VAL A 80 5.72 -10.72 -7.32
C VAL A 80 4.45 -9.91 -7.60
N LEU A 81 3.41 -10.59 -8.05
CA LEU A 81 2.05 -10.06 -8.13
C LEU A 81 1.26 -10.51 -6.89
N PHE A 82 0.78 -9.56 -6.10
CA PHE A 82 -0.13 -9.84 -5.00
C PHE A 82 -1.57 -9.73 -5.51
N ARG A 83 -2.27 -10.86 -5.53
CA ARG A 83 -3.63 -10.93 -6.08
C ARG A 83 -4.70 -10.37 -5.16
N SER A 84 -4.39 -10.18 -3.88
CA SER A 84 -5.34 -9.83 -2.83
C SER A 84 -4.75 -8.75 -1.92
N ALA A 85 -4.46 -7.57 -2.49
CA ALA A 85 -3.96 -6.42 -1.74
C ALA A 85 -5.08 -5.39 -1.52
N PHE A 86 -5.22 -4.89 -0.29
CA PHE A 86 -6.35 -4.07 0.12
C PHE A 86 -5.95 -2.75 0.77
N CYS A 87 -6.70 -1.72 0.43
CA CYS A 87 -6.68 -0.43 1.08
C CYS A 87 -7.36 -0.51 2.46
N ASN A 88 -6.77 0.14 3.44
CA ASN A 88 -7.31 0.18 4.81
C ASN A 88 -8.40 1.21 5.01
N GLN A 89 -8.43 2.25 4.19
CA GLN A 89 -9.50 3.23 4.16
C GLN A 89 -9.54 3.86 2.77
N PRO A 90 -10.62 3.69 1.98
CA PRO A 90 -10.67 4.10 0.59
C PRO A 90 -10.90 5.61 0.42
N VAL A 91 -9.96 6.40 0.94
CA VAL A 91 -9.85 7.86 0.86
C VAL A 91 -8.37 8.21 0.77
N CYS A 92 -7.99 9.18 -0.06
CA CYS A 92 -6.59 9.47 -0.41
C CYS A 92 -5.69 9.69 0.81
N ALA A 93 -5.98 10.69 1.66
CA ALA A 93 -5.10 11.01 2.80
C ALA A 93 -5.01 9.86 3.82
N PRO A 94 -6.12 9.23 4.28
CA PRO A 94 -6.06 8.07 5.16
C PRO A 94 -5.24 6.90 4.60
N ALA A 95 -5.46 6.52 3.34
CA ALA A 95 -4.73 5.44 2.68
C ALA A 95 -3.22 5.74 2.61
N ARG A 96 -2.85 6.96 2.22
CA ARG A 96 -1.45 7.41 2.18
C ARG A 96 -0.82 7.41 3.55
N GLY A 97 -1.55 7.88 4.58
CA GLY A 97 -1.13 7.76 5.99
C GLY A 97 -0.80 6.31 6.35
N SER A 98 -1.67 5.36 5.99
CA SER A 98 -1.45 3.93 6.24
C SER A 98 -0.24 3.37 5.49
N ILE A 99 -0.06 3.73 4.21
CA ILE A 99 1.10 3.30 3.39
C ILE A 99 2.42 3.75 4.02
N PHE A 100 2.51 4.99 4.50
CA PHE A 100 3.77 5.52 5.03
C PHE A 100 4.04 5.14 6.49
N THR A 101 3.00 5.02 7.33
CA THR A 101 3.17 4.73 8.76
C THR A 101 3.08 3.26 9.13
N GLY A 102 2.54 2.41 8.23
CA GLY A 102 2.20 1.03 8.58
C GLY A 102 1.11 0.93 9.67
N GLN A 103 0.27 1.95 9.83
CA GLN A 103 -0.79 2.03 10.84
C GLN A 103 -2.17 2.22 10.21
N TYR A 104 -3.22 1.83 10.92
CA TYR A 104 -4.59 2.14 10.54
C TYR A 104 -4.92 3.62 10.76
N ALA A 105 -5.91 4.14 10.02
CA ALA A 105 -6.26 5.57 10.05
C ALA A 105 -6.68 6.05 11.44
N SER A 106 -7.41 5.25 12.19
CA SER A 106 -7.76 5.51 13.59
C SER A 106 -6.54 5.58 14.53
N LYS A 107 -5.39 5.02 14.13
CA LYS A 107 -4.15 5.04 14.90
C LYS A 107 -3.23 6.19 14.53
N HIS A 108 -2.99 6.42 13.23
CA HIS A 108 -2.14 7.54 12.77
C HIS A 108 -2.87 8.90 12.76
N GLY A 109 -4.19 8.91 12.96
CA GLY A 109 -4.99 10.13 13.15
C GLY A 109 -5.49 10.80 11.88
N VAL A 110 -5.03 10.41 10.68
CA VAL A 110 -5.51 10.94 9.40
C VAL A 110 -6.67 10.07 8.92
N TRP A 111 -7.87 10.36 9.42
CA TRP A 111 -9.06 9.54 9.15
C TRP A 111 -9.97 10.11 8.04
N ARG A 112 -9.63 11.31 7.52
CA ARG A 112 -10.28 11.95 6.36
C ARG A 112 -9.31 12.90 5.66
N ASN A 113 -9.66 13.36 4.47
CA ASN A 113 -8.93 14.44 3.80
C ASN A 113 -8.97 15.73 4.62
N GLY A 114 -7.95 16.57 4.46
CA GLY A 114 -7.82 17.81 5.23
C GLY A 114 -7.30 17.62 6.66
N ILE A 115 -6.94 16.39 7.06
CA ILE A 115 -6.21 16.13 8.30
C ILE A 115 -4.76 15.76 7.95
N GLY A 116 -3.80 16.46 8.55
CA GLY A 116 -2.39 16.20 8.32
C GLY A 116 -1.84 15.07 9.19
N LEU A 117 -0.76 14.46 8.71
CA LEU A 117 0.01 13.51 9.48
C LEU A 117 0.73 14.26 10.62
N PRO A 118 0.71 13.74 11.87
CA PRO A 118 1.46 14.34 12.97
C PRO A 118 2.95 14.44 12.65
N GLU A 119 3.60 15.55 13.02
CA GLU A 119 5.04 15.76 12.80
C GLU A 119 5.90 14.67 13.45
N THR A 120 5.42 14.11 14.56
CA THR A 120 6.07 13.03 15.31
C THR A 120 5.81 11.64 14.76
N ALA A 121 5.05 11.51 13.66
CA ALA A 121 4.71 10.20 13.10
C ALA A 121 5.95 9.43 12.64
N THR A 122 6.07 8.19 13.08
CA THR A 122 7.07 7.26 12.56
C THR A 122 6.60 6.78 11.19
N THR A 123 7.42 7.02 10.16
CA THR A 123 7.11 6.67 8.77
C THR A 123 8.22 5.84 8.14
N LEU A 124 7.92 5.23 7.00
CA LEU A 124 8.91 4.57 6.14
C LEU A 124 10.09 5.51 5.85
N ALA A 125 9.81 6.76 5.48
CA ALA A 125 10.85 7.72 5.12
C ALA A 125 11.68 8.15 6.33
N SER A 126 11.06 8.40 7.49
CA SER A 126 11.80 8.76 8.72
C SER A 126 12.74 7.64 9.18
N GLU A 127 12.31 6.37 9.07
CA GLU A 127 13.16 5.23 9.42
C GLU A 127 14.31 5.02 8.43
N MET A 128 14.02 5.11 7.14
CA MET A 128 15.06 5.03 6.10
C MET A 128 16.06 6.19 6.21
N LYS A 129 15.60 7.41 6.49
CA LYS A 129 16.49 8.57 6.72
C LYS A 129 17.43 8.33 7.90
N ARG A 130 16.91 7.82 9.02
CA ARG A 130 17.71 7.44 10.20
C ARG A 130 18.76 6.39 9.87
N ALA A 131 18.45 5.50 8.92
CA ALA A 131 19.38 4.47 8.44
C ALA A 131 20.37 4.96 7.37
N GLY A 132 20.37 6.25 7.03
CA GLY A 132 21.30 6.86 6.09
C GLY A 132 20.86 6.84 4.62
N TYR A 133 19.58 6.55 4.34
CA TYR A 133 19.02 6.71 3.01
C TYR A 133 18.81 8.17 2.67
N SER A 134 18.98 8.53 1.39
CA SER A 134 18.39 9.74 0.84
C SER A 134 16.88 9.50 0.66
N THR A 135 16.05 10.44 1.15
CA THR A 135 14.58 10.31 1.16
C THR A 135 13.95 11.36 0.26
N ASN A 136 13.31 10.91 -0.85
CA ASN A 136 12.96 11.73 -1.99
C ASN A 136 11.48 11.55 -2.36
N TYR A 137 10.82 12.64 -2.75
CA TYR A 137 9.39 12.64 -3.08
C TYR A 137 9.09 13.50 -4.30
N ILE A 138 8.28 12.97 -5.22
CA ILE A 138 7.76 13.70 -6.38
C ILE A 138 6.25 13.43 -6.49
N GLY A 139 5.42 14.50 -6.49
CA GLY A 139 3.99 14.45 -6.81
C GLY A 139 3.05 14.77 -5.66
N LYS A 140 1.89 14.09 -5.59
CA LYS A 140 0.82 14.35 -4.62
C LYS A 140 1.16 13.85 -3.23
N TRP A 141 1.17 14.75 -2.23
CA TRP A 141 1.42 14.39 -0.82
C TRP A 141 0.14 14.04 -0.06
N HIS A 142 -0.79 14.96 0.05
CA HIS A 142 -2.11 14.87 0.68
C HIS A 142 -2.11 14.57 2.19
N LEU A 143 -1.02 14.88 2.89
CA LEU A 143 -0.86 14.61 4.33
C LEU A 143 -0.39 15.84 5.11
N ALA A 144 -0.45 17.05 4.53
CA ALA A 144 -0.17 18.29 5.26
C ALA A 144 -1.41 18.73 6.05
N PRO A 145 -1.25 19.17 7.31
CA PRO A 145 -2.35 19.75 8.07
C PRO A 145 -2.74 21.12 7.53
N PRO A 146 -3.94 21.61 7.83
CA PRO A 146 -4.33 23.00 7.60
C PRO A 146 -3.33 23.98 8.21
N ASP A 147 -3.23 25.15 7.62
CA ASP A 147 -2.43 26.22 8.22
C ASP A 147 -3.02 26.69 9.55
N PRO A 148 -2.17 27.11 10.51
CA PRO A 148 -2.65 27.62 11.80
C PRO A 148 -3.73 28.69 11.64
N GLY A 149 -4.86 28.49 12.31
CA GLY A 149 -5.98 29.42 12.27
C GLY A 149 -6.93 29.26 11.07
N THR A 150 -6.71 28.25 10.22
CA THR A 150 -7.62 27.90 9.12
C THR A 150 -8.18 26.49 9.29
N ALA A 151 -9.36 26.23 8.74
CA ALA A 151 -9.90 24.88 8.61
C ALA A 151 -9.81 24.37 7.15
N ALA A 152 -9.26 25.18 6.25
CA ALA A 152 -9.16 24.85 4.84
C ALA A 152 -7.99 23.87 4.61
N GLU A 153 -8.23 22.85 3.82
CA GLU A 153 -7.17 21.93 3.39
C GLU A 153 -6.16 22.70 2.53
N PRO A 154 -4.84 22.62 2.84
CA PRO A 154 -3.82 23.24 2.01
C PRO A 154 -3.67 22.48 0.70
N HIS A 155 -3.58 23.18 -0.43
CA HIS A 155 -3.42 22.54 -1.74
C HIS A 155 -1.96 22.59 -2.24
N GLY A 156 -1.24 23.68 -1.98
CA GLY A 156 0.06 24.00 -2.55
C GLY A 156 1.27 23.42 -1.79
N PRO A 157 2.26 24.27 -1.44
CA PRO A 157 3.51 23.83 -0.84
C PRO A 157 3.31 23.24 0.55
N VAL A 158 4.18 22.28 0.89
CA VAL A 158 4.17 21.60 2.19
C VAL A 158 5.40 22.02 2.99
N ARG A 159 5.19 22.46 4.22
CA ARG A 159 6.28 22.86 5.14
C ARG A 159 7.17 21.64 5.48
N PRO A 160 8.49 21.82 5.64
CA PRO A 160 9.44 20.71 5.86
C PRO A 160 9.06 19.75 6.99
N GLN A 161 8.56 20.27 8.13
CA GLN A 161 8.15 19.44 9.26
C GLN A 161 6.94 18.54 8.99
N HIS A 162 6.15 18.83 7.94
CA HIS A 162 4.96 18.06 7.56
C HIS A 162 5.20 17.09 6.38
N ARG A 163 6.48 16.85 6.01
CA ARG A 163 6.86 15.97 4.90
C ARG A 163 7.12 14.52 5.32
N GLY A 164 6.75 14.13 6.53
CA GLY A 164 6.81 12.73 7.00
C GLY A 164 8.19 12.08 6.88
N GLY A 165 9.30 12.83 6.99
CA GLY A 165 10.68 12.31 6.90
C GLY A 165 11.30 12.35 5.50
N PHE A 166 10.61 12.86 4.48
CA PHE A 166 11.20 13.16 3.17
C PHE A 166 11.95 14.49 3.24
N GLN A 167 13.28 14.46 3.22
CA GLN A 167 14.14 15.59 3.55
C GLN A 167 15.14 15.99 2.46
N ASP A 168 15.27 15.18 1.40
CA ASP A 168 16.24 15.45 0.35
C ASP A 168 15.53 16.06 -0.87
N LEU A 169 15.32 15.35 -1.98
CA LEU A 169 14.52 15.87 -3.07
C LEU A 169 13.06 15.96 -2.66
N TRP A 170 12.49 17.14 -2.76
CA TRP A 170 11.06 17.38 -2.59
C TRP A 170 10.53 18.21 -3.74
N GLU A 171 9.63 17.65 -4.53
CA GLU A 171 8.94 18.30 -5.65
C GLU A 171 7.48 17.85 -5.62
N ALA A 172 6.66 18.49 -4.78
CA ALA A 172 5.33 18.01 -4.48
C ALA A 172 4.32 19.13 -4.25
N ALA A 173 3.05 18.81 -4.42
CA ALA A 173 1.92 19.59 -3.93
C ALA A 173 1.12 18.77 -2.93
N ASN A 174 0.48 19.41 -1.95
CA ASN A 174 -0.35 18.67 -1.00
C ASN A 174 -1.55 18.04 -1.70
N ALA A 175 -2.37 18.82 -2.40
CA ALA A 175 -3.50 18.34 -3.17
C ALA A 175 -3.29 18.72 -4.65
N LEU A 176 -2.55 17.88 -5.36
CA LEU A 176 -2.07 18.14 -6.72
C LEU A 176 -3.19 18.39 -7.73
N GLU A 177 -4.37 17.84 -7.50
CA GLU A 177 -5.58 18.05 -8.29
C GLU A 177 -6.10 19.50 -8.28
N TRP A 178 -5.66 20.31 -7.33
CA TRP A 178 -6.01 21.72 -7.19
C TRP A 178 -4.89 22.67 -7.63
N THR A 179 -3.66 22.18 -7.77
CA THR A 179 -2.53 22.99 -8.23
C THR A 179 -2.15 22.70 -9.67
N SER A 180 -2.82 21.76 -10.31
CA SER A 180 -2.49 21.37 -11.67
C SER A 180 -3.69 20.79 -12.43
N HIS A 181 -3.64 20.94 -13.75
CA HIS A 181 -4.42 20.22 -14.74
C HIS A 181 -3.51 19.29 -15.57
N ALA A 182 -4.09 18.60 -16.55
CA ALA A 182 -3.36 17.60 -17.33
C ALA A 182 -2.11 18.14 -18.03
N TYR A 183 -2.08 19.41 -18.44
CA TYR A 183 -1.01 20.00 -19.25
C TYR A 183 -0.42 21.30 -18.71
N GLU A 184 -0.80 21.70 -17.52
CA GLU A 184 -0.26 22.90 -16.85
C GLU A 184 -0.43 22.80 -15.34
N GLY A 185 0.42 23.45 -14.58
CA GLY A 185 0.31 23.52 -13.13
C GLY A 185 1.64 23.63 -12.42
N ASP A 186 1.59 23.45 -11.12
CA ASP A 186 2.72 23.60 -10.24
C ASP A 186 2.91 22.41 -9.31
N LEU A 187 4.16 21.94 -9.22
CA LEU A 187 4.74 21.30 -8.05
C LEU A 187 5.52 22.36 -7.26
N PHE A 188 5.89 22.05 -6.04
CA PHE A 188 6.65 22.95 -5.19
C PHE A 188 7.93 22.27 -4.71
N ASP A 189 9.05 22.98 -4.77
CA ASP A 189 10.36 22.49 -4.32
C ASP A 189 10.51 22.44 -2.80
N GLY A 190 11.70 22.09 -2.35
CA GLY A 190 12.05 22.02 -0.94
C GLY A 190 11.92 23.36 -0.18
N GLU A 191 11.96 24.49 -0.87
CA GLU A 191 11.81 25.85 -0.33
C GLU A 191 10.38 26.40 -0.50
N GLY A 192 9.48 25.62 -1.10
CA GLY A 192 8.10 26.00 -1.36
C GLY A 192 7.93 26.87 -2.61
N LYS A 193 8.95 26.98 -3.46
CA LYS A 193 8.86 27.70 -4.73
C LYS A 193 8.16 26.85 -5.78
N PRO A 194 7.30 27.42 -6.63
CA PRO A 194 6.63 26.67 -7.69
C PRO A 194 7.64 26.19 -8.75
N ILE A 195 7.47 24.95 -9.15
CA ILE A 195 8.10 24.33 -10.32
C ILE A 195 6.98 24.20 -11.36
N HIS A 196 6.88 25.21 -12.19
CA HIS A 196 5.82 25.33 -13.18
C HIS A 196 6.06 24.40 -14.38
N PHE A 197 4.98 23.78 -14.88
CA PHE A 197 4.99 23.09 -16.17
C PHE A 197 3.81 23.55 -17.03
N ALA A 198 4.06 23.61 -18.34
CA ALA A 198 3.05 23.91 -19.35
C ALA A 198 3.31 23.12 -20.62
N ASN A 199 2.26 22.78 -21.36
CA ASN A 199 2.32 22.04 -22.63
C ASN A 199 2.97 20.64 -22.52
N ARG A 200 3.18 20.14 -21.33
CA ARG A 200 3.66 18.79 -21.03
C ARG A 200 2.59 18.08 -20.19
N TYR A 201 2.28 16.82 -20.49
CA TYR A 201 1.34 16.05 -19.67
C TYR A 201 1.91 15.89 -18.26
N ARG A 202 1.09 16.14 -17.23
CA ARG A 202 1.52 16.17 -15.80
C ARG A 202 2.33 14.95 -15.39
N ALA A 203 1.83 13.76 -15.69
CA ALA A 203 2.53 12.53 -15.33
C ALA A 203 3.84 12.35 -16.11
N ASP A 204 3.93 12.80 -17.36
CA ASP A 204 5.19 12.83 -18.10
C ASP A 204 6.18 13.82 -17.51
N PHE A 205 5.72 15.03 -17.13
CA PHE A 205 6.56 16.00 -16.46
C PHE A 205 7.15 15.44 -15.15
N MET A 206 6.33 14.82 -14.32
CA MET A 206 6.79 14.15 -13.09
C MET A 206 7.79 13.03 -13.38
N THR A 207 7.57 12.29 -14.46
CA THR A 207 8.47 11.22 -14.90
C THR A 207 9.80 11.78 -15.39
N ASP A 208 9.81 12.89 -16.12
CA ASP A 208 11.03 13.61 -16.50
C ASP A 208 11.86 14.01 -15.27
N ARG A 209 11.19 14.51 -14.19
CA ARG A 209 11.84 14.84 -12.91
C ARG A 209 12.45 13.60 -12.24
N ALA A 210 11.68 12.48 -12.24
CA ALA A 210 12.18 11.21 -11.71
C ALA A 210 13.40 10.69 -12.49
N GLN A 211 13.39 10.79 -13.81
CA GLN A 211 14.52 10.40 -14.66
C GLN A 211 15.78 11.26 -14.37
N LEU A 212 15.61 12.59 -14.20
CA LEU A 212 16.72 13.48 -13.82
C LEU A 212 17.33 13.05 -12.47
N PHE A 213 16.49 12.75 -11.50
CA PHE A 213 16.95 12.23 -10.20
C PHE A 213 17.72 10.91 -10.39
N LEU A 214 17.17 9.92 -11.08
CA LEU A 214 17.79 8.61 -11.26
C LEU A 214 19.13 8.68 -11.97
N ARG A 215 19.24 9.47 -13.05
CA ARG A 215 20.50 9.70 -13.78
C ARG A 215 21.59 10.35 -12.92
N SER A 216 21.19 11.12 -11.89
CA SER A 216 22.13 11.75 -10.95
C SER A 216 22.66 10.81 -9.87
N ARG A 217 22.16 9.54 -9.81
CA ARG A 217 22.36 8.64 -8.65
C ARG A 217 23.43 7.57 -8.82
N ALA A 218 24.07 7.46 -9.97
CA ALA A 218 25.17 6.51 -10.18
C ALA A 218 26.19 6.60 -9.04
N ALA A 219 26.46 5.47 -8.37
CA ALA A 219 27.44 5.30 -7.28
C ALA A 219 27.23 6.15 -5.99
N LYS A 220 26.01 6.58 -5.68
CA LYS A 220 25.69 7.32 -4.43
C LYS A 220 25.05 6.43 -3.38
N SER A 221 24.85 6.98 -2.17
CA SER A 221 24.15 6.33 -1.05
C SER A 221 22.77 5.76 -1.46
N PRO A 222 22.28 4.70 -0.81
CA PRO A 222 20.96 4.16 -1.10
C PRO A 222 19.87 5.22 -0.92
N PHE A 223 18.80 5.10 -1.69
CA PHE A 223 17.70 6.07 -1.67
C PHE A 223 16.33 5.40 -1.55
N LEU A 224 15.41 6.14 -0.92
CA LEU A 224 13.96 5.98 -1.07
C LEU A 224 13.49 7.09 -2.02
N LEU A 225 12.79 6.73 -3.09
CA LEU A 225 12.08 7.65 -3.96
C LEU A 225 10.60 7.27 -4.01
N THR A 226 9.74 8.16 -3.59
CA THR A 226 8.29 8.01 -3.79
C THR A 226 7.86 8.84 -4.98
N LEU A 227 7.23 8.17 -5.95
CA LEU A 227 6.60 8.77 -7.13
C LEU A 227 5.09 8.64 -6.96
N SER A 228 4.44 9.73 -6.65
CA SER A 228 3.02 9.76 -6.30
C SER A 228 2.22 10.50 -7.37
N TYR A 229 1.79 9.76 -8.39
CA TYR A 229 1.04 10.27 -9.52
C TYR A 229 -0.41 10.55 -9.14
N LEU A 230 -0.97 11.63 -9.66
CA LEU A 230 -2.41 11.89 -9.56
C LEU A 230 -3.20 11.00 -10.52
N GLU A 231 -2.63 10.68 -11.67
CA GLU A 231 -3.24 9.73 -12.61
C GLU A 231 -3.35 8.34 -11.95
N VAL A 232 -4.50 7.71 -11.97
CA VAL A 232 -5.69 7.88 -12.84
C VAL A 232 -6.88 8.59 -12.16
N HIS A 233 -6.64 9.45 -11.16
CA HIS A 233 -7.71 10.19 -10.48
C HIS A 233 -8.42 11.15 -11.46
N HIS A 234 -9.73 11.32 -11.31
CA HIS A 234 -10.46 12.33 -12.07
C HIS A 234 -10.02 13.74 -11.68
N GLN A 235 -10.13 14.69 -12.60
CA GLN A 235 -9.91 16.11 -12.32
C GLN A 235 -11.16 16.67 -11.63
N ASN A 236 -11.01 17.13 -10.39
CA ASN A 236 -12.15 17.44 -9.51
C ASN A 236 -13.06 18.54 -10.03
N ASP A 237 -12.50 19.62 -10.56
CA ASP A 237 -13.24 20.77 -11.05
C ASP A 237 -13.99 20.53 -12.38
N LYS A 238 -13.55 19.53 -13.15
CA LYS A 238 -14.17 19.12 -14.42
C LYS A 238 -14.99 17.85 -14.30
N ASP A 239 -14.78 17.07 -13.25
CA ASP A 239 -15.39 15.76 -13.03
C ASP A 239 -15.14 14.78 -14.19
N THR A 240 -13.96 14.85 -14.81
CA THR A 240 -13.53 14.05 -15.96
C THR A 240 -12.20 13.34 -15.67
N PHE A 241 -11.93 12.27 -16.41
CA PHE A 241 -10.59 11.71 -16.53
C PHE A 241 -9.93 12.37 -17.73
N ASP A 242 -8.76 12.96 -17.54
CA ASP A 242 -8.05 13.70 -18.58
C ASP A 242 -6.83 12.90 -19.10
N PRO A 243 -7.00 11.98 -20.08
CA PRO A 243 -5.89 11.21 -20.63
C PRO A 243 -4.96 12.08 -21.48
N PRO A 244 -3.72 11.62 -21.78
CA PRO A 244 -2.88 12.28 -22.77
C PRO A 244 -3.61 12.46 -24.10
N ARG A 245 -3.32 13.58 -24.81
CA ARG A 245 -3.98 13.90 -26.08
C ARG A 245 -3.85 12.78 -27.11
N GLU A 246 -2.68 12.11 -27.15
CA GLU A 246 -2.40 10.98 -28.03
C GLU A 246 -3.14 9.68 -27.65
N PHE A 247 -3.76 9.65 -26.46
CA PHE A 247 -4.54 8.51 -25.97
C PHE A 247 -6.06 8.75 -26.00
N VAL A 248 -6.48 9.95 -26.30
CA VAL A 248 -7.91 10.27 -26.48
C VAL A 248 -8.47 9.35 -27.58
N ASN A 249 -9.63 8.74 -27.31
CA ASN A 249 -10.27 7.75 -28.17
C ASN A 249 -9.45 6.46 -28.43
N ARG A 250 -8.42 6.17 -27.64
CA ARG A 250 -7.65 4.93 -27.76
C ARG A 250 -8.49 3.66 -27.52
N TYR A 251 -9.52 3.78 -26.70
CA TYR A 251 -10.42 2.68 -26.30
C TYR A 251 -11.88 3.02 -26.61
N PRO A 252 -12.30 3.13 -27.89
CA PRO A 252 -13.65 3.60 -28.27
C PRO A 252 -14.74 2.58 -27.89
N ASN A 253 -14.41 1.30 -27.74
CA ASN A 253 -15.30 0.23 -27.32
C ASN A 253 -14.70 -0.49 -26.10
N PRO A 254 -14.72 0.15 -24.92
CA PRO A 254 -14.05 -0.40 -23.75
C PRO A 254 -14.77 -1.64 -23.22
N PHE A 255 -13.98 -2.58 -22.69
CA PHE A 255 -14.55 -3.64 -21.85
C PHE A 255 -15.14 -3.04 -20.59
N ILE A 256 -16.37 -3.44 -20.23
CA ILE A 256 -17.03 -2.97 -19.02
C ILE A 256 -16.88 -4.05 -17.93
N PRO A 257 -16.17 -3.75 -16.82
CA PRO A 257 -16.10 -4.64 -15.67
C PRO A 257 -17.48 -5.05 -15.15
N GLN A 258 -17.60 -6.29 -14.71
CA GLN A 258 -18.91 -6.84 -14.35
C GLN A 258 -19.52 -6.21 -13.10
N ASP A 259 -18.70 -5.71 -12.20
CA ASP A 259 -19.15 -4.96 -11.01
C ASP A 259 -19.83 -3.62 -11.35
N LEU A 260 -19.57 -3.07 -12.54
CA LEU A 260 -20.14 -1.81 -13.02
C LEU A 260 -21.35 -2.04 -13.92
N ARG A 261 -21.29 -3.05 -14.80
CA ARG A 261 -22.22 -3.25 -15.92
C ARG A 261 -23.71 -3.19 -15.56
N PRO A 262 -24.21 -3.83 -14.48
CA PRO A 262 -25.62 -3.83 -14.13
C PRO A 262 -26.05 -2.60 -13.31
N LEU A 263 -25.13 -1.73 -12.96
CA LEU A 263 -25.38 -0.62 -12.03
C LEU A 263 -25.34 0.73 -12.74
N PRO A 264 -26.22 1.67 -12.37
CA PRO A 264 -26.10 3.06 -12.82
C PRO A 264 -24.84 3.69 -12.23
N GLY A 265 -24.22 4.61 -12.96
CA GLY A 265 -23.01 5.31 -12.54
C GLY A 265 -22.45 6.19 -13.63
N SER A 266 -21.26 6.74 -13.44
CA SER A 266 -20.59 7.60 -14.42
C SER A 266 -19.75 6.84 -15.46
N TRP A 267 -19.58 5.53 -15.30
CA TRP A 267 -18.73 4.69 -16.16
C TRP A 267 -19.08 4.75 -17.67
N PRO A 268 -20.35 4.92 -18.11
CA PRO A 268 -20.63 4.92 -19.55
C PRO A 268 -19.93 6.02 -20.32
N SER A 269 -19.75 7.19 -19.68
CA SER A 269 -19.09 8.34 -20.30
C SER A 269 -17.60 8.47 -19.94
N GLN A 270 -17.10 7.71 -18.97
CA GLN A 270 -15.77 7.99 -18.38
C GLN A 270 -14.77 6.84 -18.50
N ILE A 271 -15.22 5.58 -18.69
CA ILE A 271 -14.35 4.42 -18.59
C ILE A 271 -13.30 4.35 -19.70
N SER A 272 -13.59 4.86 -20.88
CA SER A 272 -12.65 4.94 -22.01
C SER A 272 -11.44 5.81 -21.67
N ASP A 273 -11.70 7.01 -21.15
CA ASP A 273 -10.65 7.94 -20.75
C ASP A 273 -9.89 7.45 -19.52
N TYR A 274 -10.59 6.80 -18.58
CA TYR A 274 -9.97 6.14 -17.46
C TYR A 274 -8.96 5.06 -17.90
N PHE A 275 -9.34 4.19 -18.85
CA PHE A 275 -8.43 3.17 -19.40
C PHE A 275 -7.25 3.78 -20.14
N ALA A 276 -7.46 4.93 -20.80
CA ALA A 276 -6.38 5.68 -21.44
C ALA A 276 -5.38 6.23 -20.39
N CYS A 277 -5.86 6.74 -19.25
CA CYS A 277 -5.02 7.12 -18.12
C CYS A 277 -4.27 5.91 -17.51
N VAL A 278 -4.95 4.76 -17.37
CA VAL A 278 -4.31 3.49 -16.92
C VAL A 278 -3.16 3.09 -17.83
N ALA A 279 -3.38 3.10 -19.14
CA ALA A 279 -2.34 2.76 -20.12
C ALA A 279 -1.16 3.75 -20.08
N LYS A 280 -1.41 5.02 -19.76
CA LYS A 280 -0.34 6.01 -19.56
C LYS A 280 0.49 5.69 -18.31
N MET A 281 -0.15 5.32 -17.22
CA MET A 281 0.57 4.90 -16.00
C MET A 281 1.44 3.66 -16.26
N ASP A 282 0.98 2.73 -17.08
CA ASP A 282 1.76 1.58 -17.50
C ASP A 282 3.02 2.00 -18.28
N GLU A 283 2.89 2.92 -19.25
CA GLU A 283 4.05 3.46 -20.00
C GLU A 283 5.08 4.13 -19.07
N ILE A 284 4.58 4.87 -18.06
CA ILE A 284 5.43 5.53 -17.05
C ILE A 284 6.25 4.50 -16.28
N VAL A 285 5.63 3.42 -15.79
CA VAL A 285 6.36 2.34 -15.11
C VAL A 285 7.40 1.71 -16.05
N GLY A 286 7.07 1.52 -17.32
CA GLY A 286 8.02 1.09 -18.35
C GLY A 286 9.21 2.02 -18.46
N THR A 287 8.97 3.33 -18.52
CA THR A 287 10.00 4.37 -18.59
C THR A 287 10.92 4.38 -17.37
N ILE A 288 10.35 4.29 -16.16
CA ILE A 288 11.14 4.21 -14.92
C ILE A 288 12.03 2.96 -14.92
N ARG A 289 11.50 1.79 -15.28
CA ARG A 289 12.26 0.54 -15.36
C ARG A 289 13.40 0.63 -16.40
N GLN A 290 13.15 1.22 -17.54
CA GLN A 290 14.16 1.47 -18.56
C GLN A 290 15.26 2.39 -18.04
N THR A 291 14.88 3.50 -17.39
CA THR A 291 15.84 4.46 -16.81
C THR A 291 16.72 3.80 -15.73
N LEU A 292 16.15 2.92 -14.92
CA LEU A 292 16.92 2.15 -13.93
C LEU A 292 17.98 1.27 -14.62
N ALA A 293 17.59 0.55 -15.68
CA ALA A 293 18.49 -0.32 -16.42
C ALA A 293 19.61 0.47 -17.15
N GLU A 294 19.28 1.60 -17.76
CA GLU A 294 20.23 2.49 -18.44
C GLU A 294 21.28 3.11 -17.50
N ASN A 295 21.01 3.13 -16.18
CA ASN A 295 21.90 3.69 -15.17
C ASN A 295 22.46 2.63 -14.20
N ASP A 296 22.37 1.34 -14.53
CA ASP A 296 22.84 0.20 -13.73
C ASP A 296 22.23 0.16 -12.30
N LEU A 297 21.04 0.71 -12.11
CA LEU A 297 20.33 0.75 -10.83
C LEU A 297 19.34 -0.41 -10.65
N ASP A 298 18.90 -1.06 -11.71
CA ASP A 298 17.85 -2.08 -11.73
C ASP A 298 18.18 -3.29 -10.85
N LYS A 299 19.45 -3.69 -10.81
CA LYS A 299 19.89 -4.88 -10.04
C LYS A 299 19.80 -4.69 -8.52
N ASN A 300 19.86 -3.45 -8.06
CA ASN A 300 19.84 -3.12 -6.61
C ASN A 300 18.73 -2.14 -6.25
N THR A 301 17.61 -2.16 -6.97
CA THR A 301 16.44 -1.33 -6.68
C THR A 301 15.20 -2.19 -6.51
N ILE A 302 14.51 -2.03 -5.40
CA ILE A 302 13.16 -2.54 -5.18
C ILE A 302 12.19 -1.52 -5.76
N LEU A 303 11.40 -1.94 -6.75
CA LEU A 303 10.34 -1.14 -7.35
C LEU A 303 8.98 -1.72 -6.92
N MET A 304 8.18 -0.94 -6.20
CA MET A 304 6.82 -1.29 -5.81
C MET A 304 5.84 -0.39 -6.54
N PHE A 305 4.85 -0.99 -7.20
CA PHE A 305 3.71 -0.29 -7.80
C PHE A 305 2.44 -0.62 -7.01
N THR A 306 1.67 0.41 -6.65
CA THR A 306 0.39 0.27 -5.95
C THR A 306 -0.54 1.46 -6.24
N SER A 307 -1.75 1.40 -5.66
CA SER A 307 -2.70 2.52 -5.58
C SER A 307 -3.07 2.81 -4.13
N ASP A 308 -3.50 4.02 -3.85
CA ASP A 308 -4.05 4.38 -2.54
C ASP A 308 -5.46 3.79 -2.33
N HIS A 309 -6.31 3.78 -3.36
CA HIS A 309 -7.63 3.12 -3.37
C HIS A 309 -8.09 2.87 -4.82
N GLY A 310 -9.22 2.16 -4.97
CA GLY A 310 -9.82 1.89 -6.26
C GLY A 310 -10.85 2.95 -6.71
N ASN A 311 -11.72 2.55 -7.66
CA ASN A 311 -12.73 3.40 -8.30
C ASN A 311 -13.97 2.57 -8.68
N HIS A 312 -15.15 2.97 -8.24
CA HIS A 312 -16.42 2.33 -8.61
C HIS A 312 -17.31 3.20 -9.52
N PHE A 313 -16.81 4.29 -10.08
CA PHE A 313 -17.53 5.13 -11.03
C PHE A 313 -18.93 5.55 -10.53
N ARG A 314 -19.08 5.87 -9.28
CA ARG A 314 -20.35 6.25 -8.62
C ARG A 314 -21.46 5.18 -8.67
N THR A 315 -21.10 3.91 -8.87
CA THR A 315 -22.09 2.83 -8.87
C THR A 315 -22.54 2.42 -7.46
N ARG A 316 -21.79 2.78 -6.41
CA ARG A 316 -22.05 2.36 -5.04
C ARG A 316 -22.47 3.49 -4.10
N ASN A 317 -22.16 4.70 -4.47
CA ASN A 317 -22.55 5.94 -3.77
C ASN A 317 -22.35 7.14 -4.72
N SER A 318 -22.60 8.36 -4.27
CA SER A 318 -22.44 9.58 -5.08
C SER A 318 -20.98 9.97 -5.37
N GLU A 319 -20.01 9.27 -4.76
CA GLU A 319 -18.59 9.47 -4.91
C GLU A 319 -17.97 8.39 -5.82
N TYR A 320 -16.68 8.46 -6.12
CA TYR A 320 -15.96 7.43 -6.89
C TYR A 320 -15.41 6.29 -6.05
N LYS A 321 -15.37 6.47 -4.73
CA LYS A 321 -14.70 5.64 -3.71
C LYS A 321 -15.49 5.72 -2.40
N ARG A 322 -14.88 5.46 -1.24
CA ARG A 322 -15.49 5.58 0.10
C ARG A 322 -16.55 4.52 0.38
N SER A 323 -16.34 3.33 -0.17
CA SER A 323 -17.26 2.20 0.02
C SER A 323 -16.49 0.92 0.37
N PRO A 324 -17.14 -0.10 0.99
CA PRO A 324 -16.49 -1.36 1.35
C PRO A 324 -16.35 -2.34 0.19
N HIS A 325 -16.70 -1.94 -1.03
CA HIS A 325 -16.69 -2.82 -2.20
C HIS A 325 -15.27 -3.04 -2.74
N GLU A 326 -15.05 -4.21 -3.36
CA GLU A 326 -13.78 -4.55 -4.03
C GLU A 326 -13.29 -3.43 -4.94
N SER A 327 -14.20 -2.82 -5.71
CA SER A 327 -13.88 -1.70 -6.58
C SER A 327 -13.30 -0.46 -5.88
N SER A 328 -13.45 -0.33 -4.56
CA SER A 328 -12.88 0.76 -3.76
C SER A 328 -11.68 0.32 -2.93
N ILE A 329 -11.75 -0.87 -2.31
CA ILE A 329 -10.74 -1.31 -1.34
C ILE A 329 -9.67 -2.22 -1.94
N HIS A 330 -9.93 -2.93 -3.03
CA HIS A 330 -8.95 -3.79 -3.68
C HIS A 330 -8.05 -2.94 -4.59
N VAL A 331 -6.74 -3.01 -4.36
CA VAL A 331 -5.73 -2.21 -5.06
C VAL A 331 -4.68 -3.10 -5.72
N PRO A 332 -4.04 -2.65 -6.80
CA PRO A 332 -2.90 -3.38 -7.36
C PRO A 332 -1.73 -3.36 -6.39
N LEU A 333 -0.95 -4.44 -6.36
CA LEU A 333 0.34 -4.50 -5.72
C LEU A 333 1.26 -5.41 -6.52
N ILE A 334 2.31 -4.83 -7.09
CA ILE A 334 3.36 -5.54 -7.82
C ILE A 334 4.70 -5.05 -7.29
N VAL A 335 5.61 -5.98 -7.00
CA VAL A 335 6.94 -5.65 -6.49
C VAL A 335 8.00 -6.42 -7.28
N GLU A 336 9.02 -5.73 -7.77
CA GLU A 336 10.20 -6.29 -8.47
C GLU A 336 11.48 -5.78 -7.78
N GLY A 337 12.55 -6.54 -7.84
CA GLY A 337 13.87 -6.17 -7.31
C GLY A 337 14.41 -7.16 -6.28
N PRO A 338 15.50 -6.82 -5.56
CA PRO A 338 16.10 -7.67 -4.56
C PRO A 338 15.09 -8.23 -3.55
N GLY A 339 15.07 -9.56 -3.38
CA GLY A 339 14.10 -10.27 -2.55
C GLY A 339 12.76 -10.58 -3.23
N PHE A 340 12.41 -9.89 -4.33
CA PHE A 340 11.13 -10.03 -5.03
C PHE A 340 11.23 -10.57 -6.45
N ASN A 341 12.43 -10.79 -7.02
CA ASN A 341 12.62 -11.32 -8.37
C ASN A 341 12.34 -12.83 -8.41
N ARG A 342 11.06 -13.24 -8.31
CA ARG A 342 10.64 -14.64 -8.13
C ARG A 342 9.70 -15.14 -9.23
N GLY A 343 9.13 -14.26 -10.05
CA GLY A 343 8.15 -14.63 -11.07
C GLY A 343 6.94 -15.35 -10.48
N MET A 344 6.41 -14.90 -9.35
CA MET A 344 5.35 -15.60 -8.61
C MET A 344 4.13 -14.73 -8.33
N GLN A 345 3.03 -15.39 -8.01
CA GLN A 345 1.80 -14.75 -7.53
C GLN A 345 1.52 -15.18 -6.10
N VAL A 346 1.08 -14.22 -5.28
CA VAL A 346 0.68 -14.40 -3.88
C VAL A 346 -0.81 -14.12 -3.77
N SER A 347 -1.57 -15.08 -3.25
CA SER A 347 -3.04 -14.98 -3.10
C SER A 347 -3.48 -14.61 -1.68
N GLU A 348 -2.58 -14.65 -0.74
CA GLU A 348 -2.82 -14.29 0.65
C GLU A 348 -3.24 -12.81 0.75
N LEU A 349 -4.12 -12.52 1.71
CA LEU A 349 -4.63 -11.18 1.95
C LEU A 349 -3.52 -10.26 2.48
N VAL A 350 -3.22 -9.21 1.74
CA VAL A 350 -2.23 -8.18 2.08
C VAL A 350 -2.94 -6.85 2.29
N SER A 351 -2.47 -6.07 3.23
CA SER A 351 -3.03 -4.78 3.61
C SER A 351 -2.02 -3.66 3.37
N GLN A 352 -2.46 -2.46 3.05
CA GLN A 352 -1.55 -1.31 2.87
C GLN A 352 -0.69 -1.01 4.10
N VAL A 353 -1.15 -1.32 5.31
CA VAL A 353 -0.33 -1.19 6.52
C VAL A 353 0.91 -2.10 6.50
N ASP A 354 0.95 -3.12 5.63
CA ASP A 354 2.08 -4.04 5.49
C ASP A 354 3.22 -3.49 4.63
N TYR A 355 2.98 -2.41 3.87
CA TYR A 355 3.96 -1.93 2.89
C TYR A 355 5.21 -1.35 3.55
N ALA A 356 5.04 -0.44 4.52
CA ALA A 356 6.17 0.15 5.24
C ALA A 356 7.02 -0.90 5.99
N PRO A 357 6.45 -1.81 6.83
CA PRO A 357 7.23 -2.85 7.48
C PRO A 357 7.93 -3.79 6.49
N THR A 358 7.31 -4.09 5.35
CA THR A 358 7.92 -4.93 4.31
C THR A 358 9.11 -4.25 3.64
N LEU A 359 8.96 -2.99 3.24
CA LEU A 359 10.04 -2.23 2.58
C LEU A 359 11.22 -1.99 3.53
N LEU A 360 10.96 -1.74 4.82
CA LEU A 360 12.01 -1.67 5.85
C LEU A 360 12.74 -3.01 5.99
N SER A 361 12.00 -4.11 6.11
CA SER A 361 12.59 -5.45 6.21
C SER A 361 13.41 -5.81 4.97
N ALA A 362 12.90 -5.50 3.76
CA ALA A 362 13.59 -5.74 2.50
C ALA A 362 14.87 -4.91 2.36
N ALA A 363 14.91 -3.73 2.98
CA ALA A 363 16.10 -2.89 3.09
C ALA A 363 17.08 -3.34 4.21
N GLY A 364 16.78 -4.44 4.91
CA GLY A 364 17.57 -4.92 6.04
C GLY A 364 17.48 -4.06 7.29
N LEU A 365 16.36 -3.33 7.44
CA LEU A 365 16.12 -2.41 8.57
C LEU A 365 15.13 -3.03 9.57
N GLY A 366 15.24 -2.62 10.83
CA GLY A 366 14.28 -2.99 11.87
C GLY A 366 12.92 -2.35 11.62
N VAL A 367 11.85 -3.09 11.92
CA VAL A 367 10.47 -2.58 11.86
C VAL A 367 10.09 -1.97 13.22
N PRO A 368 9.70 -0.70 13.28
CA PRO A 368 9.23 -0.07 14.51
C PRO A 368 8.01 -0.79 15.11
N ALA A 369 7.98 -0.96 16.42
CA ALA A 369 6.86 -1.59 17.14
C ALA A 369 5.53 -0.79 17.02
N SER A 370 5.59 0.48 16.62
CA SER A 370 4.42 1.30 16.34
C SER A 370 3.70 0.94 15.05
N MET A 371 4.36 0.26 14.11
CA MET A 371 3.74 -0.22 12.89
C MET A 371 2.86 -1.44 13.18
N GLN A 372 1.64 -1.44 12.68
CA GLN A 372 0.63 -2.49 12.91
C GLN A 372 0.60 -3.53 11.79
N GLY A 373 1.21 -3.21 10.67
CA GLY A 373 1.33 -4.10 9.52
C GLY A 373 2.36 -5.21 9.73
N HIS A 374 2.30 -6.23 8.90
CA HIS A 374 3.20 -7.36 8.89
C HIS A 374 4.20 -7.27 7.74
N ASN A 375 5.39 -7.81 7.94
CA ASN A 375 6.33 -8.05 6.86
C ASN A 375 5.82 -9.20 5.97
N ILE A 376 5.63 -8.94 4.67
CA ILE A 376 5.12 -9.94 3.72
C ILE A 376 6.20 -10.85 3.13
N LEU A 377 7.48 -10.59 3.35
CA LEU A 377 8.59 -11.41 2.79
C LEU A 377 8.48 -12.90 3.13
N PRO A 378 8.07 -13.32 4.35
CA PRO A 378 7.90 -14.74 4.67
C PRO A 378 6.92 -15.48 3.75
N LEU A 379 5.90 -14.79 3.20
CA LEU A 379 4.98 -15.39 2.23
C LEU A 379 5.68 -15.83 0.95
N LEU A 380 6.74 -15.11 0.54
CA LEU A 380 7.52 -15.41 -0.66
C LEU A 380 8.39 -16.67 -0.48
N GLU A 381 8.60 -17.07 0.76
CA GLU A 381 9.34 -18.28 1.15
C GLU A 381 8.40 -19.45 1.50
N GLY A 382 7.09 -19.23 1.37
CA GLY A 382 6.08 -20.25 1.62
C GLY A 382 5.61 -20.33 3.07
N HIS A 383 6.04 -19.42 3.94
CA HIS A 383 5.62 -19.39 5.36
C HIS A 383 4.25 -18.73 5.49
N ARG A 384 3.20 -19.54 5.57
CA ARG A 384 1.80 -19.11 5.58
C ARG A 384 1.04 -19.43 6.86
N GLU A 385 1.61 -20.25 7.75
CA GLU A 385 0.94 -20.93 8.87
C GLU A 385 0.26 -19.92 9.84
N ASN A 386 0.85 -18.76 10.01
CA ASN A 386 0.35 -17.72 10.91
C ASN A 386 -0.07 -16.44 10.16
N TRP A 387 -0.23 -16.53 8.84
CA TRP A 387 -0.65 -15.37 8.08
C TRP A 387 -2.14 -15.09 8.30
N ARG A 388 -2.51 -13.80 8.31
CA ARG A 388 -3.90 -13.37 8.50
C ARG A 388 -4.81 -13.95 7.41
N ASN A 389 -6.05 -14.24 7.78
CA ASN A 389 -7.12 -14.64 6.87
C ASN A 389 -8.20 -13.55 6.73
N GLU A 390 -7.89 -12.33 7.11
CA GLU A 390 -8.78 -11.17 6.99
C GLU A 390 -7.98 -9.86 6.95
N VAL A 391 -8.53 -8.87 6.25
CA VAL A 391 -8.06 -7.49 6.26
C VAL A 391 -9.12 -6.62 6.92
N TYR A 392 -8.69 -5.81 7.89
CA TYR A 392 -9.50 -4.78 8.52
C TYR A 392 -9.42 -3.49 7.71
N PHE A 393 -10.54 -2.81 7.53
CA PHE A 393 -10.63 -1.50 6.90
C PHE A 393 -11.62 -0.57 7.61
N GLU A 394 -11.42 0.71 7.40
CA GLU A 394 -12.21 1.81 7.95
C GLU A 394 -12.91 2.58 6.82
N MET A 395 -13.97 3.29 7.14
CA MET A 395 -14.71 4.15 6.20
C MET A 395 -14.98 5.50 6.84
N SER A 396 -14.92 6.55 6.03
CA SER A 396 -15.21 7.94 6.42
C SER A 396 -15.76 8.76 5.26
N GLU A 397 -16.13 9.98 5.52
CA GLU A 397 -16.57 11.02 4.59
C GLU A 397 -17.90 10.72 3.86
N TYR A 398 -18.16 9.49 3.46
CA TYR A 398 -19.49 9.07 2.97
C TYR A 398 -20.29 8.40 4.08
N VAL A 399 -19.63 7.57 4.88
CA VAL A 399 -20.19 6.89 6.05
C VAL A 399 -19.05 6.60 7.03
N THR A 400 -19.27 6.86 8.32
CA THR A 400 -18.37 6.38 9.36
C THR A 400 -18.63 4.91 9.59
N GLY A 401 -17.64 4.07 9.34
CA GLY A 401 -17.82 2.61 9.44
C GLY A 401 -16.51 1.84 9.56
N ARG A 402 -16.68 0.53 9.71
CA ARG A 402 -15.61 -0.47 9.87
C ARG A 402 -15.94 -1.69 9.04
N GLY A 403 -14.94 -2.46 8.66
CA GLY A 403 -15.22 -3.69 7.94
C GLY A 403 -14.09 -4.70 7.95
N LEU A 404 -14.43 -5.89 7.50
CA LEU A 404 -13.53 -7.01 7.26
C LEU A 404 -13.67 -7.50 5.83
N ARG A 405 -12.53 -7.79 5.21
CA ARG A 405 -12.44 -8.54 3.97
C ARG A 405 -11.76 -9.88 4.26
N THR A 406 -12.49 -10.97 4.17
CA THR A 406 -12.01 -12.35 4.31
C THR A 406 -11.91 -13.00 2.93
N PRO A 407 -11.32 -14.19 2.74
CA PRO A 407 -11.31 -14.88 1.44
C PRO A 407 -12.70 -15.05 0.83
N GLN A 408 -13.74 -15.20 1.65
CA GLN A 408 -15.11 -15.43 1.17
C GLN A 408 -16.02 -14.21 1.34
N TYR A 409 -15.84 -13.39 2.37
CA TYR A 409 -16.81 -12.36 2.72
C TYR A 409 -16.21 -10.96 2.75
N THR A 410 -17.01 -10.00 2.28
CA THR A 410 -16.87 -8.59 2.68
C THR A 410 -17.99 -8.28 3.65
N TYR A 411 -17.63 -7.83 4.86
CA TYR A 411 -18.58 -7.46 5.92
C TYR A 411 -18.27 -6.05 6.40
N ALA A 412 -19.28 -5.20 6.45
CA ALA A 412 -19.14 -3.83 6.90
C ALA A 412 -20.26 -3.41 7.83
N VAL A 413 -19.91 -2.57 8.80
CA VAL A 413 -20.82 -1.91 9.72
C VAL A 413 -20.71 -0.40 9.54
N ALA A 414 -21.80 0.32 9.80
CA ALA A 414 -21.87 1.77 9.66
C ALA A 414 -22.48 2.41 10.89
N ALA A 415 -22.08 3.66 11.16
CA ALA A 415 -22.74 4.49 12.15
C ALA A 415 -24.21 4.69 11.79
N PRO A 416 -25.13 4.74 12.77
CA PRO A 416 -26.49 5.17 12.52
C PRO A 416 -26.52 6.56 11.85
N ARG A 417 -27.46 6.77 10.94
CA ARG A 417 -27.61 8.06 10.22
C ARG A 417 -28.18 9.15 11.14
N VAL A 418 -27.33 9.64 12.04
CA VAL A 418 -27.66 10.76 12.95
C VAL A 418 -26.81 11.99 12.56
N PRO A 419 -27.17 13.22 12.97
CA PRO A 419 -26.36 14.41 12.70
C PRO A 419 -24.87 14.19 13.04
N GLY A 420 -23.95 14.58 12.14
CA GLY A 420 -22.50 14.41 12.34
C GLY A 420 -21.93 13.00 12.10
N TRP A 421 -22.72 12.02 11.72
CA TRP A 421 -22.29 10.63 11.52
C TRP A 421 -21.19 10.45 10.45
N LYS A 422 -21.04 11.39 9.52
CA LYS A 422 -19.98 11.39 8.50
C LYS A 422 -18.65 11.92 8.99
N ASP A 423 -18.66 12.72 10.05
CA ASP A 423 -17.51 13.53 10.49
C ASP A 423 -16.90 13.00 11.79
N ALA A 424 -17.27 11.80 12.21
CA ALA A 424 -16.74 11.14 13.39
C ALA A 424 -15.64 10.12 13.02
N THR A 425 -14.59 10.06 13.85
CA THR A 425 -13.56 9.00 13.73
C THR A 425 -14.06 7.67 14.23
N THR A 426 -14.86 7.70 15.31
CA THR A 426 -15.47 6.55 15.96
C THR A 426 -16.87 6.93 16.44
N VAL A 427 -17.70 5.94 16.69
CA VAL A 427 -19.01 6.07 17.30
C VAL A 427 -19.16 5.03 18.41
N GLU A 428 -20.06 5.25 19.36
CA GLU A 428 -20.33 4.29 20.44
C GLU A 428 -21.03 3.02 19.93
N LYS A 429 -21.74 3.15 18.81
CA LYS A 429 -22.54 2.08 18.23
C LYS A 429 -22.48 2.10 16.71
N TYR A 430 -22.28 0.92 16.12
CA TYR A 430 -22.47 0.64 14.70
C TYR A 430 -23.68 -0.27 14.49
N VAL A 431 -24.14 -0.33 13.25
CA VAL A 431 -25.16 -1.27 12.78
C VAL A 431 -24.60 -2.03 11.58
N GLU A 432 -24.91 -3.32 11.45
CA GLU A 432 -24.56 -4.10 10.26
C GLU A 432 -25.10 -3.39 9.02
N TYR A 433 -24.21 -3.17 8.05
CA TYR A 433 -24.50 -2.36 6.87
C TYR A 433 -24.44 -3.17 5.57
N MET A 434 -23.40 -3.95 5.37
CA MET A 434 -23.18 -4.74 4.16
C MET A 434 -22.57 -6.10 4.51
N LEU A 435 -23.03 -7.13 3.81
CA LEU A 435 -22.46 -8.47 3.80
C LEU A 435 -22.55 -9.02 2.38
N TYR A 436 -21.43 -9.44 1.82
CA TYR A 436 -21.36 -10.08 0.51
C TYR A 436 -20.63 -11.41 0.62
N ASP A 437 -21.15 -12.45 -0.04
CA ASP A 437 -20.48 -13.74 -0.24
C ASP A 437 -19.78 -13.71 -1.60
N LEU A 438 -18.47 -13.55 -1.60
CA LEU A 438 -17.67 -13.35 -2.81
C LEU A 438 -17.47 -14.62 -3.65
N TYR A 439 -17.79 -15.80 -3.09
CA TYR A 439 -17.81 -17.03 -3.88
C TYR A 439 -19.09 -17.13 -4.72
N ALA A 440 -20.21 -16.68 -4.18
CA ALA A 440 -21.49 -16.67 -4.86
C ALA A 440 -21.71 -15.40 -5.69
N ASP A 441 -21.21 -14.26 -5.22
CA ASP A 441 -21.37 -12.92 -5.79
C ASP A 441 -20.05 -12.15 -5.74
N PRO A 442 -19.07 -12.47 -6.62
CA PRO A 442 -17.76 -11.83 -6.64
C PRO A 442 -17.81 -10.32 -6.98
N HIS A 443 -18.93 -9.87 -7.55
CA HIS A 443 -19.13 -8.48 -7.96
C HIS A 443 -19.96 -7.66 -6.97
N GLN A 444 -20.38 -8.28 -5.86
CA GLN A 444 -21.06 -7.60 -4.74
C GLN A 444 -22.35 -6.87 -5.16
N HIS A 445 -23.22 -7.56 -5.90
CA HIS A 445 -24.51 -7.02 -6.34
C HIS A 445 -25.62 -7.25 -5.33
N LEU A 446 -25.54 -8.31 -4.51
CA LEU A 446 -26.58 -8.71 -3.58
C LEU A 446 -26.12 -8.55 -2.14
N ASN A 447 -26.57 -7.51 -1.47
CA ASN A 447 -26.33 -7.32 -0.03
C ASN A 447 -27.11 -8.36 0.80
N LEU A 448 -26.40 -9.12 1.62
CA LEU A 448 -26.92 -10.21 2.44
C LEU A 448 -27.13 -9.80 3.91
N ALA A 449 -26.78 -8.57 4.30
CA ALA A 449 -26.98 -8.09 5.66
C ALA A 449 -28.47 -8.14 6.07
N GLY A 450 -28.73 -8.66 7.27
CA GLY A 450 -30.09 -8.81 7.81
C GLY A 450 -30.88 -10.01 7.23
N ARG A 451 -30.34 -10.77 6.26
CA ARG A 451 -31.03 -11.93 5.71
C ARG A 451 -30.90 -13.14 6.63
N ALA A 452 -32.01 -13.82 6.92
CA ALA A 452 -32.09 -14.93 7.87
C ALA A 452 -31.05 -16.06 7.64
N PRO A 453 -30.77 -16.54 6.41
CA PRO A 453 -29.78 -17.58 6.19
C PRO A 453 -28.33 -17.19 6.58
N TYR A 454 -28.05 -15.89 6.66
CA TYR A 454 -26.70 -15.36 6.91
C TYR A 454 -26.48 -14.83 8.33
N GLN A 455 -27.48 -14.95 9.22
CA GLN A 455 -27.38 -14.42 10.60
C GLN A 455 -26.23 -15.04 11.40
N LYS A 456 -25.97 -16.35 11.25
CA LYS A 456 -24.85 -17.01 11.92
C LYS A 456 -23.49 -16.49 11.37
N THR A 457 -23.35 -16.37 10.06
CA THR A 457 -22.15 -15.82 9.40
C THR A 457 -21.91 -14.37 9.84
N ALA A 458 -22.97 -13.54 9.84
CA ALA A 458 -22.88 -12.15 10.29
C ALA A 458 -22.45 -12.05 11.77
N ALA A 459 -22.97 -12.93 12.64
CA ALA A 459 -22.59 -12.98 14.04
C ALA A 459 -21.10 -13.33 14.26
N ASP A 460 -20.56 -14.28 13.49
CA ASP A 460 -19.13 -14.63 13.51
C ASP A 460 -18.29 -13.44 13.03
N LEU A 461 -18.60 -12.88 11.87
CA LEU A 461 -17.88 -11.73 11.32
C LEU A 461 -17.95 -10.50 12.24
N ARG A 462 -19.07 -10.26 12.89
CA ARG A 462 -19.23 -9.20 13.89
C ARG A 462 -18.30 -9.38 15.09
N GLN A 463 -18.17 -10.61 15.59
CA GLN A 463 -17.24 -10.92 16.69
C GLN A 463 -15.78 -10.67 16.26
N ARG A 464 -15.41 -11.14 15.08
CA ARG A 464 -14.06 -10.94 14.51
C ARG A 464 -13.79 -9.45 14.29
N LEU A 465 -14.72 -8.71 13.70
CA LEU A 465 -14.58 -7.27 13.48
C LEU A 465 -14.34 -6.51 14.79
N ARG A 466 -15.09 -6.82 15.86
CA ARG A 466 -14.87 -6.21 17.17
C ARG A 466 -13.48 -6.48 17.73
N ALA A 467 -12.95 -7.66 17.52
CA ALA A 467 -11.55 -7.97 17.91
C ALA A 467 -10.55 -7.09 17.14
N ARG A 468 -10.74 -6.92 15.83
CA ARG A 468 -9.87 -6.06 15.02
C ARG A 468 -10.00 -4.57 15.35
N MET A 469 -11.19 -4.07 15.63
CA MET A 469 -11.42 -2.70 16.08
C MET A 469 -10.67 -2.42 17.40
N LEU A 470 -10.74 -3.35 18.36
CA LEU A 470 -10.03 -3.25 19.63
C LEU A 470 -8.49 -3.26 19.41
N GLU A 471 -7.98 -4.14 18.55
CA GLU A 471 -6.56 -4.25 18.21
C GLU A 471 -6.04 -3.00 17.48
N ALA A 472 -6.79 -2.51 16.50
CA ALA A 472 -6.38 -1.39 15.65
C ALA A 472 -6.29 -0.06 16.41
N SER A 473 -7.26 0.24 17.26
CA SER A 473 -7.38 1.57 17.89
C SER A 473 -7.89 1.56 19.33
N GLY A 474 -8.18 0.40 19.92
CA GLY A 474 -8.84 0.31 21.20
C GLY A 474 -10.36 0.59 21.13
N ASP A 475 -10.93 0.64 19.92
CA ASP A 475 -12.37 0.90 19.70
C ASP A 475 -13.22 -0.24 20.30
N ARG A 476 -14.10 0.10 21.23
CA ARG A 476 -14.98 -0.81 21.98
C ARG A 476 -16.46 -0.65 21.60
N ALA A 477 -16.75 0.04 20.52
CA ALA A 477 -18.10 0.26 20.06
C ALA A 477 -18.90 -1.04 19.94
N THR A 478 -20.18 -0.94 20.22
CA THR A 478 -21.11 -2.05 20.00
C THR A 478 -21.51 -2.13 18.53
N ILE A 479 -21.91 -3.32 18.10
CA ILE A 479 -22.43 -3.55 16.76
C ILE A 479 -23.76 -4.24 16.86
N ASP A 480 -24.82 -3.56 16.44
CA ASP A 480 -26.17 -4.12 16.37
C ASP A 480 -26.37 -4.90 15.06
N PRO A 481 -27.11 -6.01 15.07
CA PRO A 481 -27.54 -6.69 13.85
C PRO A 481 -28.35 -5.76 12.95
N ALA A 482 -28.34 -6.03 11.64
CA ALA A 482 -29.26 -5.37 10.73
C ALA A 482 -30.71 -5.72 11.08
N TRP A 483 -31.56 -4.70 11.16
CA TRP A 483 -32.96 -4.87 11.54
C TRP A 483 -33.83 -5.36 10.38
N PHE A 484 -33.45 -4.99 9.16
CA PHE A 484 -34.08 -5.39 7.91
C PHE A 484 -33.02 -5.72 6.87
N PRO A 485 -33.33 -6.61 5.92
CA PRO A 485 -32.47 -6.80 4.76
C PRO A 485 -32.35 -5.47 4.00
N TYR A 486 -31.14 -5.01 3.78
CA TYR A 486 -30.91 -3.89 2.90
C TYR A 486 -31.18 -4.32 1.45
N SER A 487 -31.98 -3.53 0.71
CA SER A 487 -32.31 -3.75 -0.70
C SER A 487 -31.20 -3.24 -1.62
#